data_cabbd5425b4117a3a95d90fa4f0ddc13
#
_entry.id   cabbd5425b4117a3a95d90fa4f0ddc13
#
_cell.length_a   1.000
_cell.length_b   1.000
_cell.length_c   1.000
_cell.angle_alpha   90.00
_cell.angle_beta   90.00
_cell.angle_gamma   90.00
#
_symmetry.space_group_name_H-M   'P 1'
#
loop_
_entity.id
_entity.type
_entity.pdbx_description
1 polymer ?
#
loop_
_entity_poly.entity_id
_entity_poly.type
_entity_poly.pdbx_seq_one_letter_code
_entity_poly.pdbx_strand_id
1 'polypeptide(L)'
;TPPAFLDDPFFSRWIDPEVIKQLKDPAWGARVKADPDFAKYPGQLKMARKNLKKLWDAGIPIAFGSDSGPPARFQGFFEHRELELMVEAGLTPAQALQIATSNAAEALRISADFGTLAAGKRADMILLDADPLADIRNTHKINKVWIGGREVERPFEIAQSSK
;
A
#
# COMPACT_ATOMS: atom_id res chain seq x y z
N THR A 1 1.87 -14.12 19.01
CA THR A 1 0.55 -13.62 18.56
C THR A 1 0.65 -13.34 17.07
N PRO A 2 -0.30 -13.84 16.25
CA PRO A 2 -0.36 -13.50 14.83
C PRO A 2 -0.43 -11.99 14.62
N PRO A 3 0.02 -11.46 13.47
CA PRO A 3 -0.12 -10.05 13.15
C PRO A 3 -1.59 -9.60 13.15
N ALA A 4 -1.91 -8.53 13.88
CA ALA A 4 -3.28 -8.03 14.02
C ALA A 4 -3.94 -7.64 12.68
N PHE A 5 -3.14 -7.24 11.68
CA PHE A 5 -3.66 -6.88 10.37
C PHE A 5 -4.34 -8.06 9.64
N LEU A 6 -4.03 -9.32 10.00
CA LEU A 6 -4.68 -10.50 9.40
C LEU A 6 -6.18 -10.63 9.78
N ASP A 7 -6.67 -9.82 10.70
CA ASP A 7 -8.09 -9.75 11.06
C ASP A 7 -8.86 -8.67 10.26
N ASP A 8 -8.15 -7.92 9.41
CA ASP A 8 -8.79 -6.95 8.49
C ASP A 8 -9.67 -7.69 7.47
N PRO A 9 -10.88 -7.17 7.16
CA PRO A 9 -11.79 -7.75 6.17
C PRO A 9 -11.18 -7.95 4.78
N PHE A 10 -10.15 -7.21 4.41
CA PHE A 10 -9.40 -7.42 3.18
C PHE A 10 -8.93 -8.87 3.06
N PHE A 11 -8.36 -9.43 4.14
CA PHE A 11 -7.77 -10.77 4.10
C PHE A 11 -8.83 -11.87 3.91
N SER A 12 -9.97 -11.77 4.57
CA SER A 12 -11.06 -12.74 4.40
C SER A 12 -11.72 -12.66 3.02
N ARG A 13 -11.61 -11.51 2.35
CA ARG A 13 -12.25 -11.26 1.06
C ARG A 13 -11.35 -11.60 -0.13
N TRP A 14 -10.03 -11.34 -0.02
CA TRP A 14 -9.13 -11.34 -1.17
C TRP A 14 -7.98 -12.34 -1.09
N ILE A 15 -7.74 -12.94 0.06
CA ILE A 15 -6.60 -13.82 0.28
C ILE A 15 -7.08 -15.24 0.56
N ASP A 16 -6.38 -16.22 -0.02
CA ASP A 16 -6.67 -17.64 0.19
C ASP A 16 -6.67 -17.96 1.69
N PRO A 17 -7.75 -18.57 2.22
CA PRO A 17 -7.86 -18.94 3.62
C PRO A 17 -6.71 -19.82 4.13
N GLU A 18 -6.13 -20.70 3.31
CA GLU A 18 -5.00 -21.52 3.71
C GLU A 18 -3.73 -20.68 3.92
N VAL A 19 -3.53 -19.61 3.14
CA VAL A 19 -2.44 -18.66 3.38
C VAL A 19 -2.63 -17.95 4.72
N ILE A 20 -3.85 -17.50 5.02
CA ILE A 20 -4.14 -16.86 6.30
C ILE A 20 -3.93 -17.81 7.47
N LYS A 21 -4.36 -19.05 7.33
CA LYS A 21 -4.16 -20.10 8.32
C LYS A 21 -2.66 -20.36 8.58
N GLN A 22 -1.84 -20.44 7.54
CA GLN A 22 -0.39 -20.57 7.66
C GLN A 22 0.25 -19.40 8.40
N LEU A 23 -0.16 -18.16 8.12
CA LEU A 23 0.36 -16.97 8.77
C LEU A 23 -0.10 -16.83 10.23
N LYS A 24 -1.25 -17.41 10.57
CA LYS A 24 -1.77 -17.49 11.94
C LYS A 24 -1.16 -18.65 12.74
N ASP A 25 -0.40 -19.55 12.09
CA ASP A 25 0.27 -20.65 12.77
C ASP A 25 1.36 -20.13 13.73
N PRO A 26 1.32 -20.53 15.01
CA PRO A 26 2.37 -20.16 15.98
C PRO A 26 3.78 -20.52 15.53
N ALA A 27 3.96 -21.60 14.78
CA ALA A 27 5.27 -22.02 14.25
C ALA A 27 5.82 -21.02 13.23
N TRP A 28 4.96 -20.40 12.40
CA TRP A 28 5.37 -19.31 11.49
C TRP A 28 5.84 -18.10 12.29
N GLY A 29 5.07 -17.68 13.30
CA GLY A 29 5.46 -16.57 14.18
C GLY A 29 6.76 -16.83 14.94
N ALA A 30 7.00 -18.05 15.36
CA ALA A 30 8.25 -18.44 16.01
C ALA A 30 9.44 -18.33 15.04
N ARG A 31 9.30 -18.77 13.79
CA ARG A 31 10.36 -18.62 12.75
C ARG A 31 10.69 -17.16 12.47
N VAL A 32 9.67 -16.30 12.34
CA VAL A 32 9.88 -14.87 12.12
C VAL A 32 10.64 -14.23 13.28
N LYS A 33 10.28 -14.57 14.52
CA LYS A 33 10.95 -14.05 15.72
C LYS A 33 12.37 -14.61 15.90
N ALA A 34 12.67 -15.77 15.34
CA ALA A 34 14.00 -16.37 15.37
C ALA A 34 14.96 -15.71 14.36
N ASP A 35 14.47 -14.88 13.44
CA ASP A 35 15.29 -14.08 12.55
C ASP A 35 16.16 -13.12 13.37
N PRO A 36 17.50 -13.15 13.23
CA PRO A 36 18.40 -12.28 13.98
C PRO A 36 18.13 -10.78 13.78
N ASP A 37 17.50 -10.41 12.66
CA ASP A 37 17.18 -9.04 12.33
C ASP A 37 15.81 -8.59 12.86
N PHE A 38 14.97 -9.53 13.31
CA PHE A 38 13.62 -9.22 13.79
C PHE A 38 13.61 -8.14 14.88
N ALA A 39 14.52 -8.24 15.84
CA ALA A 39 14.64 -7.28 16.95
C ALA A 39 15.09 -5.88 16.47
N LYS A 40 15.68 -5.77 15.28
CA LYS A 40 16.17 -4.51 14.71
C LYS A 40 15.07 -3.75 13.94
N TYR A 41 14.04 -4.45 13.43
CA TYR A 41 13.01 -3.85 12.57
C TYR A 41 12.31 -2.62 13.15
N PRO A 42 11.91 -2.57 14.44
CA PRO A 42 11.30 -1.37 14.99
C PRO A 42 12.22 -0.15 14.95
N GLY A 43 13.51 -0.34 15.23
CA GLY A 43 14.52 0.72 15.14
C GLY A 43 14.77 1.19 13.71
N GLN A 44 14.83 0.24 12.78
CA GLN A 44 14.98 0.52 11.34
C GLN A 44 13.77 1.29 10.81
N LEU A 45 12.54 0.89 11.14
CA LEU A 45 11.32 1.60 10.74
C LEU A 45 11.30 3.03 11.28
N LYS A 46 11.66 3.22 12.55
CA LYS A 46 11.77 4.56 13.15
C LYS A 46 12.78 5.44 12.39
N MET A 47 13.92 4.87 12.04
CA MET A 47 14.95 5.58 11.27
C MET A 47 14.48 5.88 9.84
N ALA A 48 13.85 4.92 9.16
CA ALA A 48 13.30 5.10 7.82
C ALA A 48 12.28 6.25 7.78
N ARG A 49 11.32 6.29 8.71
CA ARG A 49 10.36 7.38 8.85
C ARG A 49 11.04 8.75 9.03
N LYS A 50 12.03 8.83 9.93
CA LYS A 50 12.80 10.05 10.14
C LYS A 50 13.55 10.50 8.87
N ASN A 51 14.15 9.55 8.16
CA ASN A 51 14.88 9.83 6.93
C ASN A 51 13.94 10.24 5.80
N LEU A 52 12.78 9.60 5.65
CA LEU A 52 11.77 9.98 4.66
C LEU A 52 11.41 11.48 4.79
N LYS A 53 11.07 11.91 6.00
CA LYS A 53 10.72 13.31 6.23
C LYS A 53 11.87 14.27 5.95
N LYS A 54 13.09 13.90 6.36
CA LYS A 54 14.30 14.71 6.08
C LYS A 54 14.59 14.83 4.59
N LEU A 55 14.46 13.74 3.84
CA LEU A 55 14.69 13.74 2.39
C LEU A 55 13.66 14.62 1.68
N TRP A 56 12.39 14.50 2.08
CA TRP A 56 11.33 15.36 1.55
C TRP A 56 11.61 16.85 1.82
N ASP A 57 11.92 17.20 3.08
CA ASP A 57 12.20 18.59 3.47
C ASP A 57 13.45 19.16 2.79
N ALA A 58 14.38 18.31 2.39
CA ALA A 58 15.56 18.70 1.60
C ALA A 58 15.28 18.78 0.10
N GLY A 59 14.03 18.57 -0.35
CA GLY A 59 13.65 18.62 -1.77
C GLY A 59 14.19 17.45 -2.60
N ILE A 60 14.59 16.35 -1.96
CA ILE A 60 15.07 15.15 -2.68
C ILE A 60 13.87 14.44 -3.30
N PRO A 61 13.89 14.14 -4.60
CA PRO A 61 12.82 13.39 -5.25
C PRO A 61 12.64 12.00 -4.62
N ILE A 62 11.41 11.68 -4.26
CA ILE A 62 11.03 10.40 -3.67
C ILE A 62 9.93 9.80 -4.55
N ALA A 63 10.06 8.52 -4.88
CA ALA A 63 9.04 7.72 -5.53
C ALA A 63 8.51 6.66 -4.57
N PHE A 64 7.24 6.30 -4.73
CA PHE A 64 6.55 5.29 -3.94
C PHE A 64 7.01 3.88 -4.32
N GLY A 65 7.12 3.00 -3.32
CA GLY A 65 7.33 1.57 -3.49
C GLY A 65 7.13 0.84 -2.17
N SER A 66 6.20 -0.13 -2.14
CA SER A 66 5.86 -0.90 -0.94
C SER A 66 6.70 -2.17 -0.77
N ASP A 67 7.43 -2.60 -1.81
CA ASP A 67 8.11 -3.90 -1.87
C ASP A 67 7.16 -5.07 -1.53
N SER A 68 5.88 -4.96 -1.95
CA SER A 68 4.90 -6.03 -1.81
C SER A 68 5.25 -7.22 -2.69
N GLY A 69 4.95 -8.46 -2.21
CA GLY A 69 5.25 -9.70 -2.91
C GLY A 69 5.99 -10.74 -2.06
N PRO A 70 6.98 -10.39 -1.22
CA PRO A 70 7.53 -11.33 -0.24
C PRO A 70 6.45 -11.91 0.69
N PRO A 71 6.69 -13.07 1.35
CA PRO A 71 5.72 -13.67 2.24
C PRO A 71 5.17 -12.68 3.29
N ALA A 72 3.86 -12.67 3.45
CA ALA A 72 3.10 -11.78 4.33
C ALA A 72 3.11 -10.28 3.95
N ARG A 73 3.59 -9.91 2.75
CA ARG A 73 3.48 -8.56 2.17
C ARG A 73 2.51 -8.59 1.01
N PHE A 74 1.24 -8.37 1.27
CA PHE A 74 0.14 -8.53 0.33
C PHE A 74 -0.08 -7.27 -0.50
N GLN A 75 -0.07 -7.44 -1.80
CA GLN A 75 -0.44 -6.39 -2.76
C GLN A 75 -1.88 -5.94 -2.53
N GLY A 76 -2.14 -4.65 -2.71
CA GLY A 76 -3.43 -4.03 -2.44
C GLY A 76 -3.62 -3.59 -0.99
N PHE A 77 -3.05 -4.30 0.00
CA PHE A 77 -3.12 -3.93 1.41
C PHE A 77 -1.93 -3.05 1.83
N PHE A 78 -0.70 -3.50 1.52
CA PHE A 78 0.48 -2.81 2.00
C PHE A 78 0.78 -1.51 1.25
N GLU A 79 0.25 -1.30 0.05
CA GLU A 79 0.30 0.00 -0.64
C GLU A 79 -0.45 1.07 0.15
N HIS A 80 -1.65 0.76 0.65
CA HIS A 80 -2.37 1.68 1.54
C HIS A 80 -1.64 1.89 2.86
N ARG A 81 -1.11 0.81 3.44
CA ARG A 81 -0.34 0.91 4.69
C ARG A 81 0.91 1.76 4.53
N GLU A 82 1.60 1.69 3.40
CA GLU A 82 2.76 2.53 3.10
C GLU A 82 2.37 4.01 3.05
N LEU A 83 1.25 4.36 2.40
CA LEU A 83 0.73 5.74 2.41
C LEU A 83 0.45 6.24 3.83
N GLU A 84 -0.14 5.40 4.68
CA GLU A 84 -0.36 5.72 6.10
C GLU A 84 0.96 5.97 6.83
N LEU A 85 1.96 5.08 6.64
CA LEU A 85 3.29 5.21 7.24
C LEU A 85 4.02 6.49 6.80
N MET A 86 3.81 6.93 5.55
CA MET A 86 4.35 8.20 5.05
C MET A 86 3.73 9.39 5.79
N VAL A 87 2.42 9.37 6.03
CA VAL A 87 1.74 10.41 6.80
C VAL A 87 2.15 10.35 8.27
N GLU A 88 2.26 9.17 8.87
CA GLU A 88 2.80 8.98 10.22
C GLU A 88 4.26 9.46 10.35
N ALA A 89 5.02 9.48 9.26
CA ALA A 89 6.38 10.04 9.21
C ALA A 89 6.41 11.57 9.17
N GLY A 90 5.24 12.23 9.02
CA GLY A 90 5.09 13.68 9.03
C GLY A 90 4.89 14.32 7.66
N LEU A 91 4.60 13.53 6.62
CA LEU A 91 4.12 14.07 5.36
C LEU A 91 2.63 14.38 5.44
N THR A 92 2.16 15.33 4.65
CA THR A 92 0.72 15.52 4.46
C THR A 92 0.14 14.43 3.56
N PRO A 93 -1.17 14.12 3.64
CA PRO A 93 -1.80 13.20 2.70
C PRO A 93 -1.57 13.58 1.23
N ALA A 94 -1.63 14.87 0.90
CA ALA A 94 -1.35 15.37 -0.45
C ALA A 94 0.09 15.02 -0.92
N GLN A 95 1.08 15.18 -0.04
CA GLN A 95 2.47 14.84 -0.33
C GLN A 95 2.65 13.33 -0.53
N ALA A 96 2.03 12.50 0.30
CA ALA A 96 2.06 11.04 0.15
C ALA A 96 1.45 10.60 -1.18
N LEU A 97 0.30 11.17 -1.56
CA LEU A 97 -0.34 10.90 -2.85
C LEU A 97 0.49 11.39 -4.04
N GLN A 98 1.13 12.56 -3.94
CA GLN A 98 2.03 13.06 -4.97
C GLN A 98 3.20 12.11 -5.19
N ILE A 99 3.81 11.60 -4.11
CA ILE A 99 4.91 10.62 -4.17
C ILE A 99 4.45 9.33 -4.85
N ALA A 100 3.21 8.88 -4.54
CA ALA A 100 2.65 7.64 -5.09
C ALA A 100 2.15 7.77 -6.53
N THR A 101 2.04 8.96 -7.08
CA THR A 101 1.48 9.21 -8.42
C THR A 101 2.47 9.93 -9.32
N SER A 102 2.52 11.26 -9.30
CA SER A 102 3.33 12.05 -10.22
C SER A 102 4.83 11.80 -10.06
N ASN A 103 5.34 11.74 -8.82
CA ASN A 103 6.77 11.48 -8.60
C ASN A 103 7.17 10.07 -9.03
N ALA A 104 6.30 9.06 -8.78
CA ALA A 104 6.53 7.70 -9.25
C ALA A 104 6.57 7.63 -10.78
N ALA A 105 5.66 8.33 -11.47
CA ALA A 105 5.65 8.41 -12.93
C ALA A 105 6.92 9.09 -13.48
N GLU A 106 7.42 10.12 -12.81
CA GLU A 106 8.68 10.79 -13.19
C GLU A 106 9.88 9.86 -13.00
N ALA A 107 9.96 9.16 -11.87
CA ALA A 107 11.03 8.21 -11.59
C ALA A 107 11.09 7.08 -12.64
N LEU A 108 9.94 6.63 -13.10
CA LEU A 108 9.79 5.63 -14.16
C LEU A 108 9.91 6.20 -15.58
N ARG A 109 10.04 7.52 -15.74
CA ARG A 109 10.09 8.23 -17.02
C ARG A 109 8.86 8.04 -17.91
N ILE A 110 7.68 7.92 -17.29
CA ILE A 110 6.39 7.75 -17.96
C ILE A 110 5.43 8.92 -17.65
N SER A 111 5.92 10.01 -17.10
CA SER A 111 5.12 11.17 -16.68
C SER A 111 4.42 11.90 -17.83
N ALA A 112 4.80 11.64 -19.08
CA ALA A 112 4.06 12.15 -20.25
C ALA A 112 2.62 11.59 -20.28
N ASP A 113 2.44 10.32 -19.94
CA ASP A 113 1.16 9.59 -20.04
C ASP A 113 0.49 9.32 -18.70
N PHE A 114 1.25 9.29 -17.59
CA PHE A 114 0.80 8.81 -16.29
C PHE A 114 1.05 9.82 -15.16
N GLY A 115 0.52 9.50 -13.98
CA GLY A 115 0.84 10.14 -12.70
C GLY A 115 0.01 11.37 -12.36
N THR A 116 -0.73 11.93 -13.31
CA THR A 116 -1.64 13.07 -13.08
C THR A 116 -2.91 12.95 -13.90
N LEU A 117 -4.01 13.53 -13.40
CA LEU A 117 -5.26 13.65 -14.14
C LEU A 117 -5.18 14.91 -15.01
N ALA A 118 -4.92 14.75 -16.32
CA ALA A 118 -4.84 15.83 -17.27
C ALA A 118 -5.33 15.36 -18.65
N ALA A 119 -5.85 16.29 -19.45
CA ALA A 119 -6.26 16.01 -20.83
C ALA A 119 -5.07 15.46 -21.64
N GLY A 120 -5.31 14.42 -22.43
CA GLY A 120 -4.31 13.76 -23.26
C GLY A 120 -3.50 12.66 -22.53
N LYS A 121 -3.61 12.54 -21.21
CA LYS A 121 -3.00 11.44 -20.47
C LYS A 121 -3.88 10.20 -20.41
N ARG A 122 -3.27 9.08 -20.11
CA ARG A 122 -3.97 7.81 -19.92
C ARG A 122 -4.90 7.90 -18.72
N ALA A 123 -6.15 7.50 -18.92
CA ALA A 123 -7.17 7.52 -17.89
C ALA A 123 -7.08 6.29 -16.97
N ASP A 124 -6.00 6.23 -16.18
CA ASP A 124 -5.84 5.31 -15.06
C ASP A 124 -6.22 6.06 -13.79
N MET A 125 -7.39 5.74 -13.21
CA MET A 125 -8.01 6.55 -12.15
C MET A 125 -8.67 5.67 -11.10
N ILE A 126 -8.69 6.17 -9.87
CA ILE A 126 -9.44 5.58 -8.76
C ILE A 126 -10.42 6.63 -8.23
N LEU A 127 -11.70 6.27 -8.14
CA LEU A 127 -12.73 7.04 -7.45
C LEU A 127 -12.83 6.50 -6.01
N LEU A 128 -12.79 7.40 -5.05
CA LEU A 128 -12.92 7.08 -3.63
C LEU A 128 -14.26 7.60 -3.08
N ASP A 129 -14.83 6.89 -2.11
CA ASP A 129 -16.07 7.30 -1.42
C ASP A 129 -15.84 8.38 -0.36
N ALA A 130 -14.57 8.70 -0.04
CA ALA A 130 -14.23 9.74 0.94
C ALA A 130 -12.91 10.44 0.57
N ASP A 131 -12.75 11.67 1.05
CA ASP A 131 -11.60 12.53 0.76
C ASP A 131 -10.31 12.00 1.39
N PRO A 132 -9.31 11.56 0.59
CA PRO A 132 -8.03 11.09 1.11
C PRO A 132 -7.14 12.22 1.63
N LEU A 133 -7.43 13.48 1.31
CA LEU A 133 -6.69 14.63 1.83
C LEU A 133 -7.09 14.95 3.28
N ALA A 134 -8.32 14.62 3.66
CA ALA A 134 -8.79 14.74 5.03
C ALA A 134 -8.22 13.61 5.92
N ASP A 135 -8.12 12.40 5.38
CA ASP A 135 -7.54 11.23 6.04
C ASP A 135 -7.02 10.26 4.98
N ILE A 136 -5.72 9.98 5.01
CA ILE A 136 -5.09 9.08 4.03
C ILE A 136 -5.69 7.67 4.04
N ARG A 137 -6.26 7.21 5.16
CA ARG A 137 -6.95 5.92 5.27
C ARG A 137 -8.19 5.84 4.38
N ASN A 138 -8.71 6.98 3.89
CA ASN A 138 -9.80 6.99 2.93
C ASN A 138 -9.40 6.43 1.56
N THR A 139 -8.11 6.23 1.27
CA THR A 139 -7.64 5.49 0.09
C THR A 139 -8.14 4.05 0.04
N HIS A 140 -8.49 3.44 1.19
CA HIS A 140 -9.14 2.12 1.24
C HIS A 140 -10.60 2.13 0.74
N LYS A 141 -11.25 3.29 0.71
CA LYS A 141 -12.67 3.43 0.33
C LYS A 141 -12.82 3.55 -1.18
N ILE A 142 -12.34 2.54 -1.90
CA ILE A 142 -12.37 2.49 -3.36
C ILE A 142 -13.80 2.23 -3.84
N ASN A 143 -14.35 3.18 -4.59
CA ASN A 143 -15.64 3.04 -5.27
C ASN A 143 -15.45 2.39 -6.64
N LYS A 144 -14.63 3.02 -7.51
CA LYS A 144 -14.39 2.56 -8.88
C LYS A 144 -12.91 2.70 -9.26
N VAL A 145 -12.49 1.86 -10.20
CA VAL A 145 -11.15 1.91 -10.79
C VAL A 145 -11.29 1.91 -12.31
N TRP A 146 -10.51 2.74 -13.00
CA TRP A 146 -10.37 2.74 -14.45
C TRP A 146 -8.92 2.47 -14.83
N ILE A 147 -8.73 1.66 -15.85
CA ILE A 147 -7.44 1.40 -16.48
C ILE A 147 -7.57 1.68 -17.98
N GLY A 148 -6.84 2.63 -18.50
CA GLY A 148 -6.92 3.05 -19.89
C GLY A 148 -8.32 3.55 -20.28
N GLY A 149 -9.05 4.18 -19.35
CA GLY A 149 -10.41 4.69 -19.55
C GLY A 149 -11.52 3.63 -19.49
N ARG A 150 -11.18 2.36 -19.23
CA ARG A 150 -12.16 1.28 -19.03
C ARG A 150 -12.37 1.02 -17.56
N GLU A 151 -13.59 1.04 -17.10
CA GLU A 151 -13.92 0.65 -15.72
C GLU A 151 -13.56 -0.83 -15.51
N VAL A 152 -12.81 -1.08 -14.43
CA VAL A 152 -12.48 -2.43 -14.00
C VAL A 152 -13.68 -2.97 -13.24
N GLU A 153 -14.38 -3.93 -13.84
CA GLU A 153 -15.36 -4.70 -13.09
C GLU A 153 -14.62 -5.42 -11.96
N ARG A 154 -15.17 -5.41 -10.76
CA ARG A 154 -14.55 -6.08 -9.60
C ARG A 154 -14.69 -7.60 -9.78
N PRO A 155 -13.69 -8.33 -10.29
CA PRO A 155 -13.93 -9.66 -10.82
C PRO A 155 -13.78 -10.80 -9.82
N PHE A 156 -13.21 -10.60 -8.66
CA PHE A 156 -12.86 -11.74 -7.81
C PHE A 156 -13.21 -11.51 -6.34
N GLU A 157 -14.47 -11.70 -5.98
CA GLU A 157 -14.73 -12.33 -4.70
C GLU A 157 -14.23 -13.79 -4.84
N ILE A 158 -13.23 -14.20 -4.05
CA ILE A 158 -12.90 -15.61 -3.95
C ILE A 158 -14.21 -16.28 -3.54
N ALA A 159 -14.83 -16.99 -4.47
CA ALA A 159 -16.04 -17.73 -4.16
C ALA A 159 -15.68 -18.61 -2.97
N GLN A 160 -16.31 -18.34 -1.82
CA GLN A 160 -16.24 -19.27 -0.72
C GLN A 160 -16.76 -20.59 -1.29
N SER A 161 -15.85 -21.51 -1.54
CA SER A 161 -16.20 -22.85 -1.98
C SER A 161 -17.05 -23.42 -0.89
N SER A 162 -18.36 -23.36 -1.09
CA SER A 162 -19.36 -24.08 -0.30
C SER A 162 -18.95 -25.55 -0.31
N LYS A 163 -18.43 -26.00 0.83
CA LYS A 163 -18.36 -27.41 1.17
C LYS A 163 -19.65 -27.82 1.85
#